data_cbdab70820acd12013e21c7b30e9e572
#
_entry.id   cbdab70820acd12013e21c7b30e9e572
#
_cell.length_a   1.000
_cell.length_b   1.000
_cell.length_c   1.000
_cell.angle_alpha   90.00
_cell.angle_beta   90.00
_cell.angle_gamma   90.00
#
_symmetry.space_group_name_H-M   'P 1'
#
loop_
_entity.id
_entity.type
_entity.pdbx_description
1 polymer ?
#
loop_
_entity_poly.entity_id
_entity_poly.type
_entity_poly.pdbx_seq_one_letter_code
_entity_poly.pdbx_strand_id
1 'polypeptide(L)'
;MSEHIPVFIYTFLACLSYCVIFKFHKIPHMIAAAAGGMLSWVIYVACGFLGNDLAQYLISTIIVSAYAEVMARVFKAPVTGFLTIGILPLVPGGGIYYTMEYCVSGQTSQFIETGIHTFAIAGALAVGVLIVSSLVRLFHMMHIIKRFKNLRAKFAKI
;
A
#
# COMPACT_ATOMS: atom_id res chain seq x y z
N MET A 1 -3.55 24.86 -0.98
CA MET A 1 -4.56 23.83 -0.64
C MET A 1 -5.56 23.55 -1.76
N SER A 2 -5.99 24.55 -2.53
CA SER A 2 -6.95 24.36 -3.64
C SER A 2 -6.41 23.56 -4.82
N GLU A 3 -5.12 23.57 -5.08
CA GLU A 3 -4.50 22.85 -6.20
C GLU A 3 -4.41 21.32 -6.01
N HIS A 4 -4.48 20.84 -4.77
CA HIS A 4 -4.41 19.39 -4.50
C HIS A 4 -5.77 18.68 -4.56
N ILE A 5 -6.88 19.42 -4.46
CA ILE A 5 -8.25 18.85 -4.50
C ILE A 5 -8.50 18.06 -5.79
N PRO A 6 -8.18 18.57 -6.99
CA PRO A 6 -8.39 17.80 -8.22
C PRO A 6 -7.55 16.53 -8.28
N VAL A 7 -6.33 16.55 -7.72
CA VAL A 7 -5.46 15.37 -7.71
C VAL A 7 -6.06 14.24 -6.87
N PHE A 8 -6.65 14.53 -5.72
CA PHE A 8 -7.34 13.53 -4.89
C PHE A 8 -8.54 12.90 -5.59
N ILE A 9 -9.32 13.71 -6.32
CA ILE A 9 -10.45 13.22 -7.10
C ILE A 9 -9.97 12.30 -8.23
N TYR A 10 -8.95 12.71 -8.98
CA TYR A 10 -8.38 11.88 -10.04
C TYR A 10 -7.78 10.57 -9.52
N THR A 11 -7.09 10.61 -8.39
CA THR A 11 -6.54 9.40 -7.74
C THR A 11 -7.67 8.45 -7.34
N PHE A 12 -8.75 8.97 -6.75
CA PHE A 12 -9.90 8.16 -6.38
C PHE A 12 -10.58 7.51 -7.59
N LEU A 13 -10.82 8.29 -8.66
CA LEU A 13 -11.42 7.80 -9.90
C LEU A 13 -10.53 6.76 -10.59
N ALA A 14 -9.22 6.98 -10.62
CA ALA A 14 -8.26 6.02 -11.16
C ALA A 14 -8.32 4.70 -10.37
N CYS A 15 -8.27 4.75 -9.05
CA CYS A 15 -8.38 3.56 -8.20
C CYS A 15 -9.72 2.84 -8.38
N LEU A 16 -10.83 3.58 -8.55
CA LEU A 16 -12.13 2.99 -8.88
C LEU A 16 -12.11 2.24 -10.21
N SER A 17 -11.49 2.81 -11.23
CA SER A 17 -11.34 2.16 -12.54
C SER A 17 -10.53 0.88 -12.45
N TYR A 18 -9.46 0.88 -11.67
CA TYR A 18 -8.66 -0.33 -11.40
C TYR A 18 -9.46 -1.40 -10.64
N CYS A 19 -10.38 -1.03 -9.76
CA CYS A 19 -11.27 -2.00 -9.09
C CYS A 19 -12.07 -2.84 -10.09
N VAL A 20 -12.49 -2.24 -11.21
CA VAL A 20 -13.21 -2.95 -12.28
C VAL A 20 -12.29 -3.99 -12.94
N ILE A 21 -11.03 -3.61 -13.24
CA ILE A 21 -10.02 -4.50 -13.83
C ILE A 21 -9.73 -5.69 -12.90
N PHE A 22 -9.62 -5.45 -11.60
CA PHE A 22 -9.41 -6.48 -10.58
C PHE A 22 -10.67 -7.27 -10.21
N LYS A 23 -11.77 -7.10 -10.96
CA LYS A 23 -13.04 -7.84 -10.81
C LYS A 23 -13.62 -7.76 -9.39
N PHE A 24 -13.56 -6.60 -8.78
CA PHE A 24 -14.34 -6.37 -7.57
C PHE A 24 -15.83 -6.33 -7.91
N HIS A 25 -16.59 -7.32 -7.44
CA HIS A 25 -18.01 -7.46 -7.82
C HIS A 25 -18.96 -6.67 -6.92
N LYS A 26 -18.51 -6.24 -5.75
CA LYS A 26 -19.36 -5.54 -4.78
C LYS A 26 -18.97 -4.08 -4.67
N ILE A 27 -19.91 -3.18 -4.89
CA ILE A 27 -19.71 -1.72 -4.79
C ILE A 27 -19.03 -1.28 -3.49
N PRO A 28 -19.43 -1.77 -2.28
CA PRO A 28 -18.77 -1.34 -1.04
C PRO A 28 -17.30 -1.74 -0.96
N HIS A 29 -16.90 -2.87 -1.59
CA HIS A 29 -15.49 -3.27 -1.66
C HIS A 29 -14.68 -2.33 -2.57
N MET A 30 -15.29 -1.91 -3.70
CA MET A 30 -14.67 -0.96 -4.65
C MET A 30 -14.44 0.39 -3.99
N ILE A 31 -15.44 0.92 -3.29
CA ILE A 31 -15.33 2.20 -2.57
C ILE A 31 -14.25 2.13 -1.50
N ALA A 32 -14.22 1.06 -0.71
CA ALA A 32 -13.21 0.88 0.33
C ALA A 32 -11.79 0.74 -0.25
N ALA A 33 -11.62 0.02 -1.35
CA ALA A 33 -10.32 -0.11 -2.02
C ALA A 33 -9.85 1.23 -2.61
N ALA A 34 -10.74 1.96 -3.29
CA ALA A 34 -10.43 3.28 -3.86
C ALA A 34 -10.13 4.33 -2.77
N ALA A 35 -10.85 4.27 -1.63
CA ALA A 35 -10.55 5.10 -0.46
C ALA A 35 -9.15 4.82 0.09
N GLY A 36 -8.71 3.55 0.08
CA GLY A 36 -7.33 3.17 0.44
C GLY A 36 -6.29 3.81 -0.47
N GLY A 37 -6.52 3.84 -1.78
CA GLY A 37 -5.63 4.50 -2.74
C GLY A 37 -5.59 6.02 -2.55
N MET A 38 -6.74 6.65 -2.32
CA MET A 38 -6.79 8.08 -1.99
C MET A 38 -6.05 8.37 -0.67
N LEU A 39 -6.25 7.54 0.35
CA LEU A 39 -5.59 7.67 1.66
C LEU A 39 -4.07 7.60 1.53
N SER A 40 -3.54 6.69 0.70
CA SER A 40 -2.09 6.55 0.50
C SER A 40 -1.47 7.84 -0.05
N TRP A 41 -2.12 8.47 -1.00
CA TRP A 41 -1.67 9.73 -1.58
C TRP A 41 -1.79 10.90 -0.60
N VAL A 42 -2.88 10.99 0.16
CA VAL A 42 -3.07 12.01 1.20
C VAL A 42 -1.94 11.94 2.24
N ILE A 43 -1.60 10.72 2.69
CA ILE A 43 -0.53 10.52 3.67
C ILE A 43 0.83 10.91 3.08
N TYR A 44 1.09 10.52 1.82
CA TYR A 44 2.32 10.88 1.13
C TYR A 44 2.51 12.40 1.10
N VAL A 45 1.48 13.14 0.69
CA VAL A 45 1.52 14.62 0.65
C VAL A 45 1.63 15.22 2.07
N ALA A 46 0.90 14.66 3.03
CA ALA A 46 0.96 15.12 4.43
C ALA A 46 2.34 14.92 5.05
N CYS A 47 3.05 13.84 4.68
CA CYS A 47 4.41 13.57 5.13
C CYS A 47 5.49 14.40 4.40
N GLY A 48 5.10 15.29 3.49
CA GLY A 48 6.01 16.18 2.73
C GLY A 48 6.95 17.02 3.59
N PHE A 49 6.57 17.28 4.86
CA PHE A 49 7.42 18.01 5.81
C PHE A 49 8.69 17.27 6.24
N LEU A 50 8.78 15.95 6.01
CA LEU A 50 9.97 15.16 6.37
C LEU A 50 11.18 15.46 5.47
N GLY A 51 10.98 16.06 4.29
CA GLY A 51 12.06 16.38 3.36
C GLY A 51 12.81 15.17 2.76
N ASN A 52 12.33 13.94 3.04
CA ASN A 52 12.89 12.70 2.52
C ASN A 52 11.81 11.85 1.85
N ASP A 53 11.86 11.77 0.53
CA ASP A 53 10.88 11.03 -0.28
C ASP A 53 10.74 9.57 0.13
N LEU A 54 11.86 8.88 0.38
CA LEU A 54 11.83 7.46 0.75
C LEU A 54 11.06 7.22 2.05
N ALA A 55 11.22 8.11 3.03
CA ALA A 55 10.48 8.05 4.29
C ALA A 55 8.98 8.28 4.08
N GLN A 56 8.60 9.21 3.20
CA GLN A 56 7.20 9.48 2.85
C GLN A 56 6.56 8.25 2.21
N TYR A 57 7.22 7.61 1.25
CA TYR A 57 6.75 6.37 0.62
C TYR A 57 6.62 5.23 1.64
N LEU A 58 7.62 5.06 2.51
CA LEU A 58 7.61 4.01 3.54
C LEU A 58 6.44 4.17 4.51
N ILE A 59 6.26 5.38 5.07
CA ILE A 59 5.18 5.66 6.03
C ILE A 59 3.82 5.49 5.38
N SER A 60 3.62 6.04 4.19
CA SER A 60 2.37 5.90 3.44
C SER A 60 2.03 4.44 3.18
N THR A 61 3.02 3.64 2.81
CA THR A 61 2.84 2.21 2.57
C THR A 61 2.50 1.43 3.83
N ILE A 62 3.13 1.73 4.96
CA ILE A 62 2.80 1.11 6.24
C ILE A 62 1.34 1.37 6.60
N ILE A 63 0.89 2.63 6.50
CA ILE A 63 -0.46 3.00 6.88
C ILE A 63 -1.50 2.39 5.93
N VAL A 64 -1.27 2.44 4.62
CA VAL A 64 -2.21 1.86 3.66
C VAL A 64 -2.24 0.33 3.72
N SER A 65 -1.11 -0.31 4.03
CA SER A 65 -1.07 -1.77 4.25
C SER A 65 -1.86 -2.17 5.48
N ALA A 66 -1.75 -1.41 6.58
CA ALA A 66 -2.56 -1.63 7.77
C ALA A 66 -4.06 -1.41 7.49
N TYR A 67 -4.41 -0.37 6.73
CA TYR A 67 -5.76 -0.13 6.28
C TYR A 67 -6.32 -1.31 5.45
N ALA A 68 -5.54 -1.82 4.49
CA ALA A 68 -5.93 -2.95 3.65
C ALA A 68 -6.20 -4.22 4.47
N GLU A 69 -5.38 -4.49 5.49
CA GLU A 69 -5.58 -5.60 6.44
C GLU A 69 -6.88 -5.47 7.24
N VAL A 70 -7.21 -4.27 7.69
CA VAL A 70 -8.47 -4.00 8.41
C VAL A 70 -9.67 -4.18 7.49
N MET A 71 -9.63 -3.58 6.29
CA MET A 71 -10.73 -3.67 5.32
C MET A 71 -10.97 -5.10 4.86
N ALA A 72 -9.91 -5.87 4.62
CA ALA A 72 -10.02 -7.28 4.26
C ALA A 72 -10.78 -8.10 5.31
N ARG A 73 -10.58 -7.81 6.60
CA ARG A 73 -11.29 -8.46 7.69
C ARG A 73 -12.75 -8.02 7.80
N VAL A 74 -13.00 -6.71 7.66
CA VAL A 74 -14.37 -6.15 7.71
C VAL A 74 -15.21 -6.73 6.59
N PHE A 75 -14.68 -6.79 5.39
CA PHE A 75 -15.40 -7.28 4.21
C PHE A 75 -15.27 -8.78 3.97
N LYS A 76 -14.48 -9.50 4.79
CA LYS A 76 -14.19 -10.94 4.62
C LYS A 76 -13.69 -11.26 3.20
N ALA A 77 -12.82 -10.43 2.68
CA ALA A 77 -12.24 -10.51 1.34
C ALA A 77 -10.72 -10.63 1.41
N PRO A 78 -10.04 -11.08 0.34
CA PRO A 78 -8.59 -11.20 0.35
C PRO A 78 -7.91 -9.83 0.47
N VAL A 79 -6.87 -9.76 1.32
CA VAL A 79 -6.09 -8.53 1.58
C VAL A 79 -5.43 -8.01 0.30
N THR A 80 -4.98 -8.93 -0.56
CA THR A 80 -4.24 -8.61 -1.78
C THR A 80 -4.95 -7.61 -2.68
N GLY A 81 -6.27 -7.71 -2.82
CA GLY A 81 -7.05 -6.79 -3.64
C GLY A 81 -7.02 -5.36 -3.08
N PHE A 82 -7.32 -5.17 -1.79
CA PHE A 82 -7.28 -3.85 -1.15
C PHE A 82 -5.87 -3.27 -1.13
N LEU A 83 -4.87 -4.12 -0.87
CA LEU A 83 -3.47 -3.72 -0.83
C LEU A 83 -2.99 -3.23 -2.20
N THR A 84 -3.24 -4.01 -3.26
CA THR A 84 -2.80 -3.66 -4.62
C THR A 84 -3.37 -2.32 -5.07
N ILE A 85 -4.67 -2.09 -4.86
CA ILE A 85 -5.32 -0.83 -5.24
C ILE A 85 -4.85 0.32 -4.35
N GLY A 86 -4.65 0.03 -3.04
CA GLY A 86 -4.18 1.03 -2.09
C GLY A 86 -2.77 1.53 -2.36
N ILE A 87 -1.87 0.68 -2.87
CA ILE A 87 -0.48 1.06 -3.17
C ILE A 87 -0.36 1.71 -4.56
N LEU A 88 -1.32 1.49 -5.45
CA LEU A 88 -1.24 1.92 -6.84
C LEU A 88 -0.77 3.37 -7.04
N PRO A 89 -1.30 4.36 -6.29
CA PRO A 89 -0.86 5.76 -6.43
C PRO A 89 0.59 6.00 -5.99
N LEU A 90 1.16 5.11 -5.17
CA LEU A 90 2.53 5.21 -4.68
C LEU A 90 3.56 4.55 -5.61
N VAL A 91 3.11 3.79 -6.60
CA VAL A 91 4.02 3.13 -7.56
C VAL A 91 4.77 4.20 -8.34
N PRO A 92 6.12 4.15 -8.38
CA PRO A 92 6.93 5.19 -9.04
C PRO A 92 6.91 5.06 -10.57
N GLY A 93 5.71 5.16 -11.17
CA GLY A 93 5.53 5.02 -12.63
C GLY A 93 6.31 6.06 -13.43
N GLY A 94 6.32 7.31 -12.96
CA GLY A 94 7.12 8.37 -13.56
C GLY A 94 8.62 8.10 -13.51
N GLY A 95 9.12 7.59 -12.37
CA GLY A 95 10.52 7.21 -12.23
C GLY A 95 10.94 6.10 -13.21
N ILE A 96 10.08 5.09 -13.40
CA ILE A 96 10.31 4.02 -14.38
C ILE A 96 10.35 4.59 -15.81
N TYR A 97 9.38 5.45 -16.14
CA TYR A 97 9.29 6.08 -17.47
C TYR A 97 10.55 6.91 -17.78
N TYR A 98 10.93 7.85 -16.90
CA TYR A 98 12.11 8.69 -17.14
C TYR A 98 13.42 7.91 -17.14
N THR A 99 13.54 6.86 -16.32
CA THR A 99 14.70 5.96 -16.36
C THR A 99 14.85 5.33 -17.76
N MET A 100 13.76 4.85 -18.34
CA MET A 100 13.79 4.27 -19.69
C MET A 100 14.07 5.31 -20.77
N GLU A 101 13.48 6.50 -20.66
CA GLU A 101 13.75 7.63 -21.58
C GLU A 101 15.23 8.00 -21.58
N TYR A 102 15.86 8.14 -20.43
CA TYR A 102 17.30 8.45 -20.32
C TYR A 102 18.18 7.32 -20.88
N CYS A 103 17.76 6.06 -20.71
CA CYS A 103 18.43 4.91 -21.27
C CYS A 103 18.46 4.99 -22.81
N VAL A 104 17.30 5.22 -23.43
CA VAL A 104 17.16 5.31 -24.90
C VAL A 104 17.87 6.55 -25.47
N SER A 105 17.85 7.66 -24.73
CA SER A 105 18.51 8.92 -25.12
C SER A 105 20.03 8.91 -24.89
N GLY A 106 20.60 7.82 -24.36
CA GLY A 106 22.04 7.70 -24.10
C GLY A 106 22.56 8.56 -22.94
N GLN A 107 21.68 9.08 -22.10
CA GLN A 107 22.01 9.93 -20.95
C GLN A 107 22.36 9.07 -19.74
N THR A 108 23.51 8.42 -19.76
CA THR A 108 23.90 7.39 -18.78
C THR A 108 23.90 7.90 -17.33
N SER A 109 24.32 9.14 -17.07
CA SER A 109 24.35 9.71 -15.71
C SER A 109 22.94 9.81 -15.13
N GLN A 110 22.00 10.40 -15.87
CA GLN A 110 20.61 10.58 -15.45
C GLN A 110 19.87 9.23 -15.37
N PHE A 111 20.19 8.31 -16.27
CA PHE A 111 19.67 6.93 -16.20
C PHE A 111 20.02 6.25 -14.89
N ILE A 112 21.29 6.32 -14.46
CA ILE A 112 21.74 5.67 -13.22
C ILE A 112 21.10 6.34 -12.01
N GLU A 113 21.10 7.66 -11.93
CA GLU A 113 20.55 8.43 -10.81
C GLU A 113 19.06 8.17 -10.64
N THR A 114 18.26 8.36 -11.72
CA THR A 114 16.80 8.14 -11.68
C THR A 114 16.46 6.67 -11.42
N GLY A 115 17.24 5.75 -12.00
CA GLY A 115 17.06 4.32 -11.81
C GLY A 115 17.27 3.91 -10.36
N ILE A 116 18.38 4.30 -9.74
CA ILE A 116 18.66 4.00 -8.32
C ILE A 116 17.58 4.60 -7.42
N HIS A 117 17.16 5.84 -7.63
CA HIS A 117 16.10 6.46 -6.86
C HIS A 117 14.78 5.71 -6.99
N THR A 118 14.40 5.31 -8.22
CA THR A 118 13.18 4.53 -8.48
C THR A 118 13.22 3.17 -7.78
N PHE A 119 14.36 2.47 -7.82
CA PHE A 119 14.55 1.22 -7.10
C PHE A 119 14.48 1.40 -5.58
N ALA A 120 15.02 2.48 -5.06
CA ALA A 120 14.95 2.80 -3.64
C ALA A 120 13.51 3.02 -3.17
N ILE A 121 12.68 3.73 -3.97
CA ILE A 121 11.24 3.87 -3.71
C ILE A 121 10.54 2.50 -3.72
N ALA A 122 10.77 1.67 -4.73
CA ALA A 122 10.20 0.34 -4.81
C ALA A 122 10.60 -0.53 -3.60
N GLY A 123 11.84 -0.41 -3.16
CA GLY A 123 12.35 -1.05 -1.93
C GLY A 123 11.61 -0.57 -0.68
N ALA A 124 11.40 0.75 -0.55
CA ALA A 124 10.64 1.33 0.57
C ALA A 124 9.20 0.81 0.62
N LEU A 125 8.52 0.73 -0.55
CA LEU A 125 7.18 0.15 -0.66
C LEU A 125 7.18 -1.32 -0.22
N ALA A 126 8.12 -2.12 -0.71
CA ALA A 126 8.22 -3.55 -0.36
C ALA A 126 8.44 -3.77 1.15
N VAL A 127 9.35 -3.00 1.75
CA VAL A 127 9.64 -3.06 3.19
C VAL A 127 8.41 -2.65 4.00
N GLY A 128 7.70 -1.59 3.61
CA GLY A 128 6.47 -1.15 4.28
C GLY A 128 5.40 -2.24 4.32
N VAL A 129 5.16 -2.92 3.19
CA VAL A 129 4.22 -4.06 3.11
C VAL A 129 4.68 -5.22 3.98
N LEU A 130 5.97 -5.57 3.93
CA LEU A 130 6.53 -6.69 4.68
C LEU A 130 6.42 -6.47 6.21
N ILE A 131 6.68 -5.26 6.69
CA ILE A 131 6.54 -4.92 8.11
C ILE A 131 5.11 -5.20 8.58
N VAL A 132 4.11 -4.65 7.90
CA VAL A 132 2.71 -4.81 8.31
C VAL A 132 2.26 -6.26 8.19
N SER A 133 2.54 -6.92 7.08
CA SER A 133 2.15 -8.32 6.87
C SER A 133 2.78 -9.26 7.91
N SER A 134 4.03 -9.02 8.29
CA SER A 134 4.73 -9.81 9.32
C SER A 134 4.11 -9.58 10.70
N LEU A 135 3.83 -8.33 11.06
CA LEU A 135 3.19 -7.99 12.33
C LEU A 135 1.80 -8.63 12.45
N VAL A 136 1.00 -8.51 11.41
CA VAL A 136 -0.35 -9.06 11.37
C VAL A 136 -0.33 -10.59 11.50
N ARG A 137 0.59 -11.25 10.79
CA ARG A 137 0.78 -12.71 10.89
C ARG A 137 1.19 -13.12 12.30
N LEU A 138 2.08 -12.38 12.93
CA LEU A 138 2.54 -12.63 14.31
C LEU A 138 1.39 -12.51 15.31
N PHE A 139 0.59 -11.44 15.22
CA PHE A 139 -0.59 -11.25 16.07
C PHE A 139 -1.61 -12.37 15.90
N HIS A 140 -1.84 -12.81 14.66
CA HIS A 140 -2.77 -13.90 14.39
C HIS A 140 -2.29 -15.23 15.01
N MET A 141 -1.01 -15.56 14.87
CA MET A 141 -0.41 -16.76 15.50
C MET A 141 -0.52 -16.71 17.02
N MET A 142 -0.21 -15.59 17.66
CA MET A 142 -0.34 -15.45 19.11
C MET A 142 -1.77 -15.65 19.60
N HIS A 143 -2.75 -15.16 18.85
CA HIS A 143 -4.16 -15.32 19.19
C HIS A 143 -4.61 -16.79 19.10
N ILE A 144 -4.18 -17.50 18.08
CA ILE A 144 -4.43 -18.95 17.92
C ILE A 144 -3.81 -19.74 19.07
N ILE A 145 -2.55 -19.48 19.42
CA ILE A 145 -1.85 -20.18 20.51
C ILE A 145 -2.56 -19.97 21.84
N LYS A 146 -2.99 -18.73 22.15
CA LYS A 146 -3.76 -18.44 23.38
C LYS A 146 -5.08 -19.22 23.41
N ARG A 147 -5.77 -19.31 22.27
CA ARG A 147 -7.03 -20.05 22.18
C ARG A 147 -6.84 -21.54 22.40
N PHE A 148 -5.80 -22.15 21.85
CA PHE A 148 -5.46 -23.56 22.09
C PHE A 148 -5.06 -23.81 23.54
N LYS A 149 -4.29 -22.93 24.17
CA LYS A 149 -3.90 -23.05 25.58
C LYS A 149 -5.12 -23.01 26.51
N ASN A 150 -6.07 -22.13 26.23
CA ASN A 150 -7.32 -22.04 27.01
C ASN A 150 -8.21 -23.27 26.84
N LEU A 151 -8.30 -23.84 25.64
CA LEU A 151 -9.05 -25.08 25.39
C LEU A 151 -8.40 -26.26 26.15
N ARG A 152 -7.08 -26.40 26.09
CA ARG A 152 -6.34 -27.45 26.79
C ARG A 152 -6.51 -27.38 28.31
N ALA A 153 -6.52 -26.15 28.87
CA ALA A 153 -6.76 -25.92 30.28
C ALA A 153 -8.20 -26.28 30.69
N LYS A 154 -9.18 -26.15 29.80
CA LYS A 154 -10.58 -26.48 30.03
C LYS A 154 -10.80 -27.99 30.02
N PHE A 155 -10.13 -28.73 29.12
CA PHE A 155 -10.17 -30.20 29.06
C PHE A 155 -9.41 -30.87 30.22
N ALA A 156 -8.39 -30.22 30.78
CA ALA A 156 -7.64 -30.76 31.92
C ALA A 156 -8.36 -30.60 33.28
N LYS A 157 -9.49 -29.89 33.30
CA LYS A 157 -10.31 -29.71 34.49
C LYS A 157 -11.57 -30.61 34.57
N ILE A 158 -11.79 -31.43 33.50
CA ILE A 158 -12.83 -32.47 33.44
C ILE A 158 -12.20 -33.83 33.72
#